data_9a12a4859cdfe86ae801ca8804eef722
#
_entry.id   9a12a4859cdfe86ae801ca8804eef722
#
_cell.length_a   1.000
_cell.length_b   1.000
_cell.length_c   1.000
_cell.angle_alpha   90.00
_cell.angle_beta   90.00
_cell.angle_gamma   90.00
#
_symmetry.space_group_name_H-M   'P 1'
#
loop_
_entity.id
_entity.type
_entity.pdbx_description
1 polymer ?
#
loop_
_entity_poly.entity_id
_entity_poly.type
_entity_poly.pdbx_seq_one_letter_code
_entity_poly.pdbx_strand_id
1 'polypeptide(L)'
;RLRSRGLGDVYKRQPISMGYAQIAGLPAAYGLYGSLIPVLIYAFTTTSPQFVFGVDATPAVLVGGTLSALGVTSGSEEAMKLVPVITFVVAIWLLIFSLIKAGRIVNYISTPVMGGFISGIGITIILMQVPKLYGGSAGTGELIELGIHILGQLQYFNVLSAVLGFGTVVIILVAKKYIPKFPMSVVLMVLGAMATAFLHIDRLGVKLLPHVDSGFPKLMVPDFTLLKTDTSDIIILG
;
A
#
# COMPACT_ATOMS: atom_id res chain seq x y z
N ARG A 1 15.35 25.55 8.84
CA ARG A 1 15.59 24.45 7.87
C ARG A 1 14.71 23.19 8.11
N LEU A 2 14.13 22.98 9.27
CA LEU A 2 13.24 21.85 9.60
C LEU A 2 11.81 22.01 9.05
N ARG A 3 11.30 23.25 8.98
CA ARG A 3 9.92 23.53 8.54
C ARG A 3 9.62 23.26 7.07
N SER A 4 10.61 23.39 6.18
CA SER A 4 10.41 23.16 4.73
C SER A 4 10.49 21.69 4.32
N ARG A 5 11.06 20.82 5.14
CA ARG A 5 11.11 19.37 4.88
C ARG A 5 9.80 18.66 5.20
N GLY A 6 9.08 19.11 6.23
CA GLY A 6 7.83 18.47 6.65
C GLY A 6 6.69 18.53 5.64
N LEU A 7 6.45 19.67 5.00
CA LEU A 7 5.40 19.81 3.98
C LEU A 7 5.70 18.99 2.72
N GLY A 8 6.95 18.97 2.25
CA GLY A 8 7.33 18.16 1.10
C GLY A 8 7.18 16.65 1.31
N ASP A 9 7.34 16.17 2.54
CA ASP A 9 7.15 14.76 2.88
C ASP A 9 5.66 14.38 2.96
N VAL A 10 4.79 15.25 3.44
CA VAL A 10 3.35 15.02 3.49
C VAL A 10 2.77 14.82 2.09
N TYR A 11 3.08 15.72 1.15
CA TYR A 11 2.59 15.60 -0.23
C TYR A 11 3.10 14.36 -0.97
N LYS A 12 4.31 13.89 -0.65
CA LYS A 12 4.86 12.67 -1.25
C LYS A 12 4.24 11.40 -0.66
N ARG A 13 3.82 11.43 0.61
CA ARG A 13 3.30 10.26 1.31
C ARG A 13 1.85 9.94 0.96
N GLN A 14 1.02 10.92 0.65
CA GLN A 14 -0.40 10.70 0.34
C GLN A 14 -0.63 9.74 -0.84
N PRO A 15 -0.02 9.93 -2.03
CA PRO A 15 -0.16 8.98 -3.12
C PRO A 15 0.39 7.58 -2.78
N ILE A 16 1.47 7.52 -2.00
CA ILE A 16 2.09 6.27 -1.56
C ILE A 16 1.15 5.51 -0.62
N SER A 17 0.52 6.21 0.34
CA SER A 17 -0.43 5.62 1.28
C SER A 17 -1.66 5.03 0.58
N MET A 18 -2.16 5.72 -0.46
CA MET A 18 -3.24 5.20 -1.30
C MET A 18 -2.81 3.92 -2.05
N GLY A 19 -1.57 3.87 -2.54
CA GLY A 19 -1.00 2.69 -3.18
C GLY A 19 -0.90 1.52 -2.20
N TYR A 20 -0.44 1.75 -0.98
CA TYR A 20 -0.33 0.70 0.05
C TYR A 20 -1.69 0.18 0.50
N ALA A 21 -2.72 1.03 0.61
CA ALA A 21 -4.07 0.55 0.88
C ALA A 21 -4.55 -0.43 -0.20
N GLN A 22 -4.29 -0.14 -1.47
CA GLN A 22 -4.63 -1.05 -2.56
C GLN A 22 -3.85 -2.36 -2.53
N ILE A 23 -2.57 -2.34 -2.13
CA ILE A 23 -1.74 -3.53 -1.91
C ILE A 23 -2.34 -4.37 -0.78
N ALA A 24 -2.80 -3.73 0.29
CA ALA A 24 -3.47 -4.39 1.41
C ALA A 24 -4.90 -4.88 1.09
N GLY A 25 -5.35 -4.75 -0.16
CA GLY A 25 -6.69 -5.17 -0.58
C GLY A 25 -7.81 -4.22 -0.15
N LEU A 26 -7.49 -2.96 0.20
CA LEU A 26 -8.45 -1.95 0.63
C LEU A 26 -8.64 -0.86 -0.43
N PRO A 27 -9.79 -0.16 -0.45
CA PRO A 27 -9.96 1.05 -1.24
C PRO A 27 -8.91 2.11 -0.91
N ALA A 28 -8.48 2.89 -1.91
CA ALA A 28 -7.42 3.89 -1.77
C ALA A 28 -7.67 4.93 -0.66
N ALA A 29 -8.94 5.27 -0.39
CA ALA A 29 -9.34 6.20 0.67
C ALA A 29 -8.83 5.79 2.06
N TYR A 30 -8.78 4.48 2.35
CA TYR A 30 -8.30 3.96 3.64
C TYR A 30 -6.82 4.25 3.87
N GLY A 31 -6.04 4.37 2.80
CA GLY A 31 -4.64 4.81 2.89
C GLY A 31 -4.50 6.25 3.39
N LEU A 32 -5.41 7.13 2.98
CA LEU A 32 -5.44 8.51 3.48
C LEU A 32 -5.82 8.54 4.96
N TYR A 33 -6.84 7.79 5.36
CA TYR A 33 -7.26 7.70 6.76
C TYR A 33 -6.16 7.11 7.65
N GLY A 34 -5.48 6.06 7.20
CA GLY A 34 -4.35 5.44 7.88
C GLY A 34 -3.13 6.37 8.00
N SER A 35 -3.00 7.37 7.13
CA SER A 35 -1.93 8.36 7.22
C SER A 35 -2.25 9.56 8.12
N LEU A 36 -3.50 9.74 8.54
CA LEU A 36 -3.94 10.85 9.39
C LEU A 36 -4.10 10.43 10.85
N ILE A 37 -5.07 9.58 11.12
CA ILE A 37 -5.49 9.25 12.50
C ILE A 37 -4.37 8.57 13.29
N PRO A 38 -3.74 7.48 12.80
CA PRO A 38 -2.66 6.81 13.52
C PRO A 38 -1.45 7.71 13.74
N VAL A 39 -1.12 8.58 12.77
CA VAL A 39 0.00 9.51 12.89
C VAL A 39 -0.27 10.56 13.97
N LEU A 40 -1.50 11.06 14.06
CA LEU A 40 -1.89 11.99 15.14
C LEU A 40 -1.80 11.32 16.52
N ILE A 41 -2.37 10.11 16.67
CA ILE A 41 -2.29 9.36 17.93
C ILE A 41 -0.82 9.13 18.31
N TYR A 42 -0.01 8.69 17.34
CA TYR A 42 1.41 8.46 17.56
C TYR A 42 2.15 9.73 18.00
N ALA A 43 1.85 10.88 17.41
CA ALA A 43 2.48 12.16 17.77
C ALA A 43 2.26 12.54 19.23
N PHE A 44 1.13 12.15 19.85
CA PHE A 44 0.83 12.41 21.26
C PHE A 44 1.36 11.32 22.20
N THR A 45 1.51 10.08 21.72
CA THR A 45 1.87 8.93 22.56
C THR A 45 3.34 8.53 22.47
N THR A 46 4.06 9.00 21.42
CA THR A 46 5.44 8.60 21.20
C THR A 46 6.42 9.23 22.17
N THR A 47 7.42 8.45 22.57
CA THR A 47 8.60 8.95 23.30
C THR A 47 9.79 9.19 22.36
N SER A 48 9.70 8.82 21.08
CA SER A 48 10.78 8.95 20.10
C SER A 48 10.46 10.04 19.07
N PRO A 49 11.13 11.20 19.10
CA PRO A 49 10.91 12.27 18.12
C PRO A 49 11.53 11.99 16.75
N GLN A 50 12.31 10.93 16.61
CA GLN A 50 13.06 10.60 15.40
C GLN A 50 12.31 9.60 14.50
N PHE A 51 11.47 8.76 15.07
CA PHE A 51 10.68 7.78 14.34
C PHE A 51 9.39 8.42 13.82
N VAL A 52 9.08 8.22 12.56
CA VAL A 52 7.83 8.69 11.95
C VAL A 52 6.97 7.48 11.63
N PHE A 53 5.92 7.29 12.40
CA PHE A 53 4.91 6.26 12.15
C PHE A 53 4.05 6.63 10.94
N GLY A 54 3.67 5.65 10.15
CA GLY A 54 2.82 5.88 8.98
C GLY A 54 2.48 4.58 8.27
N VAL A 55 1.68 4.67 7.22
CA VAL A 55 1.37 3.54 6.34
C VAL A 55 2.66 3.06 5.69
N ASP A 56 2.95 1.78 5.82
CA ASP A 56 4.18 1.15 5.33
C ASP A 56 3.88 -0.01 4.38
N ALA A 57 4.85 -0.28 3.52
CA ALA A 57 4.76 -1.31 2.48
C ALA A 57 4.67 -2.72 3.05
N THR A 58 5.51 -3.03 4.06
CA THR A 58 5.62 -4.37 4.63
C THR A 58 4.30 -4.87 5.23
N PRO A 59 3.64 -4.13 6.15
CA PRO A 59 2.34 -4.55 6.64
C PRO A 59 1.28 -4.64 5.54
N ALA A 60 1.32 -3.74 4.56
CA ALA A 60 0.37 -3.75 3.45
C ALA A 60 0.48 -5.03 2.60
N VAL A 61 1.71 -5.46 2.28
CA VAL A 61 1.97 -6.70 1.54
C VAL A 61 1.54 -7.92 2.35
N LEU A 62 1.83 -7.94 3.65
CA LEU A 62 1.43 -9.06 4.54
C LEU A 62 -0.10 -9.18 4.61
N VAL A 63 -0.82 -8.08 4.84
CA VAL A 63 -2.29 -8.08 4.86
C VAL A 63 -2.86 -8.51 3.51
N GLY A 64 -2.34 -8.00 2.40
CA GLY A 64 -2.77 -8.41 1.06
C GLY A 64 -2.51 -9.90 0.78
N GLY A 65 -1.35 -10.41 1.22
CA GLY A 65 -1.01 -11.84 1.14
C GLY A 65 -1.94 -12.71 2.00
N THR A 66 -2.25 -12.28 3.22
CA THR A 66 -3.21 -12.96 4.11
C THR A 66 -4.60 -13.04 3.47
N LEU A 67 -5.12 -11.94 2.92
CA LEU A 67 -6.40 -11.95 2.21
C LEU A 67 -6.39 -12.90 1.01
N SER A 68 -5.29 -12.92 0.26
CA SER A 68 -5.12 -13.84 -0.88
C SER A 68 -5.12 -15.30 -0.42
N ALA A 69 -4.39 -15.62 0.65
CA ALA A 69 -4.34 -16.97 1.22
C ALA A 69 -5.72 -17.45 1.72
N LEU A 70 -6.55 -16.53 2.24
CA LEU A 70 -7.92 -16.81 2.64
C LEU A 70 -8.91 -16.83 1.45
N GLY A 71 -8.45 -16.64 0.22
CA GLY A 71 -9.28 -16.60 -0.99
C GLY A 71 -10.18 -15.36 -1.11
N VAL A 72 -9.91 -14.31 -0.31
CA VAL A 72 -10.69 -13.09 -0.29
C VAL A 72 -10.20 -12.11 -1.35
N THR A 73 -11.11 -11.67 -2.22
CA THR A 73 -10.76 -10.73 -3.30
C THR A 73 -10.51 -9.32 -2.76
N SER A 74 -9.44 -8.69 -3.25
CA SER A 74 -9.10 -7.31 -2.88
C SER A 74 -10.25 -6.35 -3.21
N GLY A 75 -10.58 -5.47 -2.27
CA GLY A 75 -11.65 -4.47 -2.40
C GLY A 75 -13.06 -4.99 -2.20
N SER A 76 -13.25 -6.28 -1.84
CA SER A 76 -14.56 -6.84 -1.51
C SER A 76 -15.07 -6.36 -0.14
N GLU A 77 -16.38 -6.50 0.10
CA GLU A 77 -16.95 -6.24 1.43
C GLU A 77 -16.37 -7.17 2.50
N GLU A 78 -16.01 -8.39 2.13
CA GLU A 78 -15.35 -9.34 3.01
C GLU A 78 -13.96 -8.85 3.42
N ALA A 79 -13.16 -8.36 2.48
CA ALA A 79 -11.87 -7.75 2.79
C ALA A 79 -12.01 -6.59 3.77
N MET A 80 -13.02 -5.73 3.57
CA MET A 80 -13.27 -4.59 4.46
C MET A 80 -13.69 -5.01 5.88
N LYS A 81 -14.33 -6.16 6.05
CA LYS A 81 -14.69 -6.71 7.36
C LYS A 81 -13.54 -7.46 8.03
N LEU A 82 -12.73 -8.20 7.24
CA LEU A 82 -11.61 -9.00 7.72
C LEU A 82 -10.40 -8.17 8.14
N VAL A 83 -10.03 -7.15 7.38
CA VAL A 83 -8.83 -6.34 7.68
C VAL A 83 -8.85 -5.70 9.06
N PRO A 84 -9.96 -5.12 9.56
CA PRO A 84 -10.02 -4.63 10.94
C PRO A 84 -9.80 -5.74 11.99
N VAL A 85 -10.28 -6.96 11.73
CA VAL A 85 -10.10 -8.11 12.63
C VAL A 85 -8.63 -8.54 12.65
N ILE A 86 -8.02 -8.71 11.48
CA ILE A 86 -6.58 -9.01 11.35
C ILE A 86 -5.75 -7.93 12.07
N THR A 87 -6.06 -6.65 11.83
CA THR A 87 -5.36 -5.53 12.48
C THR A 87 -5.49 -5.59 14.01
N PHE A 88 -6.64 -5.97 14.52
CA PHE A 88 -6.85 -6.14 15.96
C PHE A 88 -6.02 -7.29 16.53
N VAL A 89 -5.96 -8.43 15.85
CA VAL A 89 -5.12 -9.58 16.23
C VAL A 89 -3.64 -9.18 16.23
N VAL A 90 -3.17 -8.51 15.17
CA VAL A 90 -1.81 -7.96 15.10
C VAL A 90 -1.52 -7.00 16.25
N ALA A 91 -2.47 -6.14 16.60
CA ALA A 91 -2.31 -5.22 17.74
C ALA A 91 -2.13 -5.96 19.07
N ILE A 92 -2.87 -7.06 19.28
CA ILE A 92 -2.70 -7.93 20.47
C ILE A 92 -1.30 -8.56 20.47
N TRP A 93 -0.84 -9.11 19.35
CA TRP A 93 0.52 -9.69 19.24
C TRP A 93 1.59 -8.64 19.51
N LEU A 94 1.47 -7.45 18.94
CA LEU A 94 2.42 -6.37 19.20
C LEU A 94 2.42 -5.94 20.67
N LEU A 95 1.28 -5.95 21.34
CA LEU A 95 1.18 -5.68 22.77
C LEU A 95 1.89 -6.77 23.59
N ILE A 96 1.67 -8.03 23.27
CA ILE A 96 2.39 -9.17 23.91
C ILE A 96 3.89 -9.01 23.69
N PHE A 97 4.34 -8.77 22.46
CA PHE A 97 5.75 -8.56 22.15
C PHE A 97 6.36 -7.36 22.88
N SER A 98 5.59 -6.31 23.09
CA SER A 98 6.01 -5.17 23.89
C SER A 98 6.23 -5.55 25.36
N LEU A 99 5.29 -6.31 25.96
CA LEU A 99 5.37 -6.75 27.36
C LEU A 99 6.58 -7.65 27.62
N ILE A 100 6.85 -8.60 26.73
CA ILE A 100 8.03 -9.49 26.83
C ILE A 100 9.33 -8.84 26.35
N LYS A 101 9.28 -7.57 25.92
CA LYS A 101 10.43 -6.82 25.37
C LYS A 101 11.09 -7.52 24.18
N ALA A 102 10.27 -8.16 23.32
CA ALA A 102 10.74 -8.91 22.16
C ALA A 102 11.54 -8.05 21.15
N GLY A 103 11.39 -6.73 21.18
CA GLY A 103 12.21 -5.82 20.39
C GLY A 103 13.72 -5.99 20.57
N ARG A 104 14.17 -6.60 21.69
CA ARG A 104 15.59 -6.93 21.88
C ARG A 104 16.09 -7.98 20.88
N ILE A 105 15.21 -8.84 20.38
CA ILE A 105 15.54 -9.90 19.39
C ILE A 105 16.05 -9.26 18.09
N VAL A 106 15.54 -8.08 17.74
CA VAL A 106 15.94 -7.34 16.53
C VAL A 106 17.45 -7.05 16.52
N ASN A 107 18.08 -6.90 17.71
CA ASN A 107 19.52 -6.65 17.81
C ASN A 107 20.37 -7.85 17.36
N TYR A 108 19.79 -9.05 17.29
CA TYR A 108 20.48 -10.26 16.81
C TYR A 108 20.32 -10.45 15.29
N ILE A 109 19.47 -9.66 14.63
CA ILE A 109 19.28 -9.72 13.18
C ILE A 109 20.45 -9.00 12.51
N SER A 110 21.22 -9.73 11.70
CA SER A 110 22.35 -9.13 11.00
C SER A 110 21.91 -8.14 9.91
N THR A 111 22.71 -7.12 9.67
CA THR A 111 22.45 -6.11 8.62
C THR A 111 22.21 -6.70 7.23
N PRO A 112 22.97 -7.76 6.79
CA PRO A 112 22.71 -8.40 5.50
C PRO A 112 21.33 -9.05 5.41
N VAL A 113 20.83 -9.66 6.50
CA VAL A 113 19.51 -10.29 6.55
C VAL A 113 18.42 -9.22 6.38
N MET A 114 18.53 -8.10 7.11
CA MET A 114 17.62 -6.97 6.96
C MET A 114 17.66 -6.37 5.54
N GLY A 115 18.86 -6.27 4.96
CA GLY A 115 19.02 -5.80 3.58
C GLY A 115 18.34 -6.72 2.57
N GLY A 116 18.49 -8.03 2.72
CA GLY A 116 17.81 -9.03 1.91
C GLY A 116 16.29 -8.96 2.01
N PHE A 117 15.78 -8.86 3.24
CA PHE A 117 14.35 -8.72 3.51
C PHE A 117 13.74 -7.48 2.83
N ILE A 118 14.35 -6.30 3.03
CA ILE A 118 13.88 -5.05 2.41
C ILE A 118 13.93 -5.14 0.89
N SER A 119 14.98 -5.74 0.32
CA SER A 119 15.12 -5.91 -1.13
C SER A 119 14.04 -6.87 -1.67
N GLY A 120 13.77 -7.97 -0.97
CA GLY A 120 12.73 -8.92 -1.31
C GLY A 120 11.34 -8.27 -1.37
N ILE A 121 10.98 -7.52 -0.32
CA ILE A 121 9.73 -6.76 -0.29
C ILE A 121 9.67 -5.75 -1.43
N GLY A 122 10.76 -5.03 -1.69
CA GLY A 122 10.82 -4.08 -2.80
C GLY A 122 10.53 -4.72 -4.15
N ILE A 123 11.09 -5.90 -4.41
CA ILE A 123 10.83 -6.68 -5.63
C ILE A 123 9.37 -7.13 -5.69
N THR A 124 8.84 -7.65 -4.60
CA THR A 124 7.45 -8.08 -4.51
C THR A 124 6.50 -6.93 -4.85
N ILE A 125 6.70 -5.75 -4.26
CA ILE A 125 5.87 -4.56 -4.55
C ILE A 125 5.96 -4.16 -6.03
N ILE A 126 7.13 -4.20 -6.63
CA ILE A 126 7.31 -3.90 -8.05
C ILE A 126 6.47 -4.89 -8.88
N LEU A 127 6.60 -6.20 -8.63
CA LEU A 127 5.86 -7.23 -9.35
C LEU A 127 4.34 -7.07 -9.19
N MET A 128 3.85 -6.75 -8.00
CA MET A 128 2.44 -6.48 -7.75
C MET A 128 1.89 -5.32 -8.59
N GLN A 129 2.72 -4.32 -8.91
CA GLN A 129 2.29 -3.11 -9.63
C GLN A 129 2.52 -3.19 -11.15
N VAL A 130 3.34 -4.14 -11.63
CA VAL A 130 3.64 -4.28 -13.07
C VAL A 130 2.37 -4.39 -13.93
N PRO A 131 1.33 -5.18 -13.58
CA PRO A 131 0.12 -5.25 -14.38
C PRO A 131 -0.58 -3.90 -14.57
N LYS A 132 -0.54 -3.02 -13.58
CA LYS A 132 -1.17 -1.69 -13.69
C LYS A 132 -0.52 -0.81 -14.75
N LEU A 133 0.76 -1.03 -15.07
CA LEU A 133 1.43 -0.24 -16.09
C LEU A 133 0.82 -0.43 -17.48
N TYR A 134 0.24 -1.60 -17.75
CA TYR A 134 -0.35 -1.90 -19.05
C TYR A 134 -1.88 -2.08 -19.02
N GLY A 135 -2.54 -1.71 -17.92
CA GLY A 135 -4.01 -1.70 -17.80
C GLY A 135 -4.60 -2.90 -17.07
N GLY A 136 -3.77 -3.82 -16.56
CA GLY A 136 -4.19 -4.91 -15.70
C GLY A 136 -4.57 -4.46 -14.28
N SER A 137 -4.87 -5.42 -13.42
CA SER A 137 -5.09 -5.22 -11.98
C SER A 137 -3.84 -5.59 -11.18
N ALA A 138 -3.64 -4.97 -10.01
CA ALA A 138 -2.56 -5.35 -9.11
C ALA A 138 -2.69 -6.83 -8.71
N GLY A 139 -1.55 -7.51 -8.63
CA GLY A 139 -1.48 -8.85 -8.06
C GLY A 139 -1.39 -8.82 -6.54
N THR A 140 -1.73 -9.93 -5.91
CA THR A 140 -1.50 -10.23 -4.49
C THR A 140 -0.96 -11.65 -4.39
N GLY A 141 -0.36 -12.01 -3.27
CA GLY A 141 0.16 -13.36 -3.04
C GLY A 141 1.67 -13.48 -3.16
N GLU A 142 2.16 -14.72 -3.28
CA GLU A 142 3.57 -15.05 -3.33
C GLU A 142 4.21 -14.74 -4.70
N LEU A 143 5.56 -14.77 -4.78
CA LEU A 143 6.31 -14.42 -5.99
C LEU A 143 5.91 -15.25 -7.22
N ILE A 144 5.65 -16.54 -7.03
CA ILE A 144 5.26 -17.45 -8.13
C ILE A 144 3.85 -17.09 -8.61
N GLU A 145 2.92 -16.87 -7.69
CA GLU A 145 1.55 -16.47 -7.99
C GLU A 145 1.52 -15.12 -8.70
N LEU A 146 2.35 -14.17 -8.25
CA LEU A 146 2.51 -12.88 -8.92
C LEU A 146 3.02 -13.04 -10.36
N GLY A 147 3.96 -13.94 -10.58
CA GLY A 147 4.44 -14.25 -11.93
C GLY A 147 3.32 -14.79 -12.85
N ILE A 148 2.52 -15.72 -12.35
CA ILE A 148 1.36 -16.28 -13.07
C ILE A 148 0.31 -15.19 -13.28
N HIS A 149 0.04 -14.37 -12.27
CA HIS A 149 -0.90 -13.26 -12.36
C HIS A 149 -0.48 -12.24 -13.43
N ILE A 150 0.79 -11.85 -13.48
CA ILE A 150 1.31 -10.94 -14.51
C ILE A 150 1.05 -11.48 -15.91
N LEU A 151 1.35 -12.76 -16.13
CA LEU A 151 1.11 -13.43 -17.44
C LEU A 151 -0.39 -13.49 -17.77
N GLY A 152 -1.24 -13.84 -16.80
CA GLY A 152 -2.69 -13.85 -16.96
C GLY A 152 -3.29 -12.49 -17.26
N GLN A 153 -2.70 -11.42 -16.73
CA GLN A 153 -3.17 -10.05 -16.96
C GLN A 153 -2.78 -9.49 -18.34
N LEU A 154 -1.89 -10.15 -19.10
CA LEU A 154 -1.53 -9.71 -20.45
C LEU A 154 -2.72 -9.69 -21.42
N GLN A 155 -3.78 -10.47 -21.17
CA GLN A 155 -5.02 -10.40 -21.96
C GLN A 155 -5.72 -9.03 -21.88
N TYR A 156 -5.46 -8.25 -20.82
CA TYR A 156 -6.02 -6.91 -20.63
C TYR A 156 -5.05 -5.80 -21.08
N PHE A 157 -4.05 -6.14 -21.90
CA PHE A 157 -3.05 -5.21 -22.35
C PHE A 157 -3.66 -4.07 -23.17
N ASN A 158 -3.49 -2.85 -22.66
CA ASN A 158 -3.90 -1.63 -23.36
C ASN A 158 -2.65 -0.81 -23.70
N VAL A 159 -2.43 -0.56 -25.00
CA VAL A 159 -1.26 0.15 -25.52
C VAL A 159 -1.13 1.54 -24.91
N LEU A 160 -2.26 2.28 -24.79
CA LEU A 160 -2.25 3.63 -24.22
C LEU A 160 -1.87 3.60 -22.73
N SER A 161 -2.42 2.65 -21.97
CA SER A 161 -2.04 2.44 -20.57
C SER A 161 -0.56 2.10 -20.45
N ALA A 162 -0.02 1.26 -21.31
CA ALA A 162 1.39 0.89 -21.31
C ALA A 162 2.28 2.10 -21.62
N VAL A 163 1.97 2.90 -22.64
CA VAL A 163 2.72 4.10 -22.96
C VAL A 163 2.70 5.11 -21.82
N LEU A 164 1.54 5.34 -21.22
CA LEU A 164 1.40 6.25 -20.07
C LEU A 164 2.12 5.70 -18.83
N GLY A 165 1.96 4.41 -18.53
CA GLY A 165 2.56 3.77 -17.37
C GLY A 165 4.09 3.74 -17.45
N PHE A 166 4.64 3.15 -18.50
CA PHE A 166 6.10 3.09 -18.68
C PHE A 166 6.71 4.48 -18.93
N GLY A 167 6.01 5.34 -19.67
CA GLY A 167 6.41 6.74 -19.86
C GLY A 167 6.53 7.50 -18.54
N THR A 168 5.55 7.34 -17.65
CA THR A 168 5.58 7.92 -16.30
C THR A 168 6.78 7.43 -15.50
N VAL A 169 7.07 6.13 -15.51
CA VAL A 169 8.24 5.57 -14.82
C VAL A 169 9.53 6.17 -15.35
N VAL A 170 9.70 6.20 -16.68
CA VAL A 170 10.89 6.78 -17.31
C VAL A 170 11.05 8.27 -16.95
N ILE A 171 9.98 9.04 -17.05
CA ILE A 171 10.00 10.47 -16.70
C ILE A 171 10.41 10.68 -15.24
N ILE A 172 9.88 9.88 -14.31
CA ILE A 172 10.23 9.98 -12.88
C ILE A 172 11.72 9.65 -12.67
N LEU A 173 12.23 8.58 -13.30
CA LEU A 173 13.64 8.18 -13.17
C LEU A 173 14.59 9.25 -13.73
N VAL A 174 14.27 9.80 -14.91
CA VAL A 174 15.04 10.89 -15.54
C VAL A 174 14.97 12.14 -14.68
N ALA A 175 13.78 12.53 -14.22
CA ALA A 175 13.62 13.70 -13.37
C ALA A 175 14.37 13.56 -12.03
N LYS A 176 14.36 12.37 -11.43
CA LYS A 176 15.13 12.09 -10.21
C LYS A 176 16.63 12.29 -10.41
N LYS A 177 17.16 12.01 -11.61
CA LYS A 177 18.57 12.21 -11.95
C LYS A 177 18.91 13.68 -12.17
N TYR A 178 18.08 14.42 -12.92
CA TYR A 178 18.40 15.81 -13.34
C TYR A 178 17.80 16.88 -12.42
N ILE A 179 16.62 16.63 -11.82
CA ILE A 179 15.89 17.60 -11.00
C ILE A 179 15.40 16.94 -9.69
N PRO A 180 16.31 16.46 -8.81
CA PRO A 180 15.95 15.64 -7.65
C PRO A 180 15.08 16.35 -6.60
N LYS A 181 15.07 17.69 -6.62
CA LYS A 181 14.28 18.51 -5.67
C LYS A 181 12.84 18.74 -6.12
N PHE A 182 12.53 18.45 -7.37
CA PHE A 182 11.21 18.73 -7.93
C PHE A 182 10.26 17.53 -7.72
N PRO A 183 9.05 17.74 -7.22
CA PRO A 183 8.09 16.65 -6.93
C PRO A 183 7.41 16.16 -8.22
N MET A 184 8.18 15.54 -9.12
CA MET A 184 7.68 15.12 -10.44
C MET A 184 6.49 14.17 -10.37
N SER A 185 6.41 13.32 -9.34
CA SER A 185 5.28 12.41 -9.15
C SER A 185 3.95 13.16 -8.97
N VAL A 186 3.96 14.28 -8.25
CA VAL A 186 2.77 15.12 -8.05
C VAL A 186 2.37 15.80 -9.35
N VAL A 187 3.35 16.30 -10.10
CA VAL A 187 3.10 16.94 -11.41
C VAL A 187 2.48 15.95 -12.38
N LEU A 188 3.03 14.74 -12.48
CA LEU A 188 2.48 13.69 -13.35
C LEU A 188 1.08 13.25 -12.92
N MET A 189 0.80 13.23 -11.62
CA MET A 189 -0.54 12.94 -11.11
C MET A 189 -1.54 14.03 -11.55
N VAL A 190 -1.17 15.32 -11.44
CA VAL A 190 -2.00 16.44 -11.89
C VAL A 190 -2.19 16.39 -13.42
N LEU A 191 -1.12 16.15 -14.17
CA LEU A 191 -1.20 16.00 -15.63
C LEU A 191 -2.09 14.83 -16.05
N GLY A 192 -2.01 13.69 -15.34
CA GLY A 192 -2.88 12.54 -15.57
C GLY A 192 -4.34 12.88 -15.31
N ALA A 193 -4.64 13.58 -14.21
CA ALA A 193 -5.99 14.05 -13.91
C ALA A 193 -6.51 15.02 -14.97
N MET A 194 -5.69 15.97 -15.42
CA MET A 194 -6.03 16.87 -16.52
C MET A 194 -6.27 16.13 -17.83
N ALA A 195 -5.40 15.17 -18.17
CA ALA A 195 -5.59 14.35 -19.37
C ALA A 195 -6.89 13.55 -19.32
N THR A 196 -7.27 13.04 -18.16
CA THR A 196 -8.56 12.37 -17.98
C THR A 196 -9.74 13.35 -18.17
N ALA A 197 -9.66 14.54 -17.56
CA ALA A 197 -10.71 15.53 -17.59
C ALA A 197 -10.94 16.14 -18.99
N PHE A 198 -9.86 16.39 -19.74
CA PHE A 198 -9.95 17.09 -21.04
C PHE A 198 -9.89 16.13 -22.24
N LEU A 199 -9.11 15.05 -22.17
CA LEU A 199 -8.92 14.12 -23.29
C LEU A 199 -9.79 12.87 -23.17
N HIS A 200 -10.53 12.72 -22.05
CA HIS A 200 -11.40 11.55 -21.79
C HIS A 200 -10.69 10.22 -22.07
N ILE A 201 -9.47 10.07 -21.55
CA ILE A 201 -8.63 8.88 -21.77
C ILE A 201 -9.23 7.60 -21.17
N ASP A 202 -10.20 7.73 -20.27
CA ASP A 202 -11.05 6.66 -19.75
C ASP A 202 -11.80 5.93 -20.87
N ARG A 203 -12.30 6.66 -21.87
CA ARG A 203 -13.00 6.10 -23.05
C ARG A 203 -12.07 5.29 -23.96
N LEU A 204 -10.77 5.48 -23.84
CA LEU A 204 -9.75 4.73 -24.59
C LEU A 204 -9.26 3.47 -23.84
N GLY A 205 -10.00 3.07 -22.79
CA GLY A 205 -9.74 1.86 -22.03
C GLY A 205 -8.68 1.99 -20.93
N VAL A 206 -8.27 3.21 -20.59
CA VAL A 206 -7.40 3.45 -19.43
C VAL A 206 -8.22 3.32 -18.15
N LYS A 207 -7.84 2.40 -17.28
CA LYS A 207 -8.49 2.22 -15.98
C LYS A 207 -8.16 3.41 -15.06
N LEU A 208 -9.21 4.04 -14.54
CA LEU A 208 -9.09 5.10 -13.55
C LEU A 208 -9.12 4.52 -12.13
N LEU A 209 -8.61 5.31 -11.18
CA LEU A 209 -8.83 5.04 -9.76
C LEU A 209 -10.34 5.11 -9.47
N PRO A 210 -10.88 4.18 -8.67
CA PRO A 210 -12.27 4.25 -8.25
C PRO A 210 -12.55 5.57 -7.53
N HIS A 211 -13.79 6.03 -7.63
CA HIS A 211 -14.21 7.25 -6.95
C HIS A 211 -13.93 7.15 -5.46
N VAL A 212 -13.28 8.17 -4.92
CA VAL A 212 -13.01 8.27 -3.48
C VAL A 212 -14.09 9.15 -2.89
N ASP A 213 -14.97 8.54 -2.09
CA ASP A 213 -16.01 9.27 -1.39
C ASP A 213 -15.39 10.31 -0.45
N SER A 214 -15.91 11.52 -0.50
CA SER A 214 -15.50 12.59 0.40
C SER A 214 -16.15 12.38 1.77
N GLY A 215 -15.35 12.49 2.85
CA GLY A 215 -15.88 12.39 4.21
C GLY A 215 -14.86 11.86 5.20
N PHE A 216 -15.26 11.86 6.47
CA PHE A 216 -14.49 11.20 7.52
C PHE A 216 -14.74 9.68 7.50
N PRO A 217 -13.72 8.88 7.92
CA PRO A 217 -13.89 7.44 8.03
C PRO A 217 -15.03 7.11 8.98
N LYS A 218 -15.91 6.21 8.55
CA LYS A 218 -16.93 5.67 9.44
C LYS A 218 -16.24 4.78 10.47
N LEU A 219 -16.52 5.02 11.75
CA LEU A 219 -16.07 4.12 12.81
C LEU A 219 -16.75 2.77 12.61
N MET A 220 -15.97 1.75 12.27
CA MET A 220 -16.43 0.37 12.20
C MET A 220 -15.90 -0.39 13.41
N VAL A 221 -16.81 -1.08 14.09
CA VAL A 221 -16.42 -2.04 15.13
C VAL A 221 -16.06 -3.34 14.41
N PRO A 222 -14.91 -3.96 14.72
CA PRO A 222 -14.55 -5.25 14.13
C PRO A 222 -15.63 -6.30 14.43
N ASP A 223 -16.05 -7.04 13.42
CA ASP A 223 -17.01 -8.12 13.59
C ASP A 223 -16.26 -9.40 13.99
N PHE A 224 -16.21 -9.66 15.29
CA PHE A 224 -15.53 -10.82 15.86
C PHE A 224 -16.24 -12.16 15.59
N THR A 225 -17.41 -12.15 14.98
CA THR A 225 -18.08 -13.41 14.60
C THR A 225 -17.31 -14.14 13.51
N LEU A 226 -16.55 -13.41 12.69
CA LEU A 226 -15.67 -13.95 11.66
C LEU A 226 -14.51 -14.78 12.23
N LEU A 227 -14.09 -14.51 13.47
CA LEU A 227 -13.08 -15.31 14.16
C LEU A 227 -13.55 -16.76 14.45
N LYS A 228 -14.84 -17.03 14.43
CA LYS A 228 -15.36 -18.39 14.70
C LYS A 228 -15.27 -19.32 13.48
N THR A 229 -15.20 -18.77 12.28
CA THR A 229 -15.25 -19.55 11.03
C THR A 229 -13.87 -19.98 10.57
N ASP A 230 -12.84 -19.12 10.74
CA ASP A 230 -11.46 -19.36 10.27
C ASP A 230 -10.40 -18.99 11.33
N THR A 231 -10.69 -19.36 12.59
CA THR A 231 -9.89 -18.92 13.76
C THR A 231 -8.41 -19.30 13.66
N SER A 232 -8.11 -20.49 13.16
CA SER A 232 -6.71 -20.98 13.06
C SER A 232 -5.90 -20.14 12.06
N ASP A 233 -6.46 -19.86 10.91
CA ASP A 233 -5.75 -19.21 9.82
C ASP A 233 -5.55 -17.72 10.08
N ILE A 234 -6.52 -17.05 10.68
CA ILE A 234 -6.42 -15.63 11.07
C ILE A 234 -5.39 -15.42 12.19
N ILE A 235 -5.32 -16.34 13.16
CA ILE A 235 -4.35 -16.23 14.28
C ILE A 235 -2.93 -16.55 13.83
N ILE A 236 -2.75 -17.47 12.89
CA ILE A 236 -1.44 -17.86 12.37
C ILE A 236 -0.88 -16.85 11.38
N LEU A 237 -1.74 -16.23 10.58
CA LEU A 237 -1.35 -15.29 9.54
C LEU A 237 -1.29 -13.83 10.02
N GLY A 238 -1.91 -13.49 11.16
CA GLY A 238 -1.80 -12.16 11.81
C GLY A 238 -0.62 -12.10 12.76
#